data_e387245966cf45249a23aae8e1222fb5
#
_entry.id   e387245966cf45249a23aae8e1222fb5
#
_cell.length_a   1.000
_cell.length_b   1.000
_cell.length_c   1.000
_cell.angle_alpha   90.00
_cell.angle_beta   90.00
_cell.angle_gamma   90.00
#
_symmetry.space_group_name_H-M   'P 1'
#
loop_
_entity.id
_entity.type
_entity.pdbx_description
1 polymer ?
#
loop_
_entity_poly.entity_id
_entity_poly.type
_entity_poly.pdbx_seq_one_letter_code
_entity_poly.pdbx_strand_id
1 'polypeptide(L)'
;MRFIGIFGIAAFLLGLYLAFFIHSKIWFSFFVVGGFLFLESINSKRGNSIFSNKKRFLTLFFAFFIAGIIIEIIGNLWLNMWDYPSYKKLYYTAHVLIIGYPFVCLFGLEFLILLTKFFHSKKAWFIILPLAAIIFGFINEYTNTYAYEWKYNPLPLGEFLGIPIIILFLWLLLLLIIPIKKFIFGLYR
;
A
#
# COMPACT_ATOMS: atom_id res chain seq x y z
N MET A 1 -8.92 20.80 -2.87
CA MET A 1 -9.12 19.41 -3.34
C MET A 1 -8.64 19.15 -4.78
N ARG A 2 -8.96 20.00 -5.80
CA ARG A 2 -8.45 19.77 -7.19
C ARG A 2 -6.91 19.74 -7.26
N PHE A 3 -6.21 20.65 -6.60
CA PHE A 3 -4.74 20.69 -6.57
C PHE A 3 -4.12 19.44 -5.94
N ILE A 4 -4.73 18.90 -4.88
CA ILE A 4 -4.26 17.67 -4.24
C ILE A 4 -4.33 16.49 -5.22
N GLY A 5 -5.42 16.39 -6.00
CA GLY A 5 -5.56 15.33 -7.01
C GLY A 5 -4.57 15.45 -8.16
N ILE A 6 -4.32 16.68 -8.65
CA ILE A 6 -3.33 16.94 -9.72
C ILE A 6 -1.92 16.59 -9.21
N PHE A 7 -1.57 17.05 -8.01
CA PHE A 7 -0.29 16.71 -7.38
C PHE A 7 -0.18 15.20 -7.13
N GLY A 8 -1.26 14.57 -6.65
CA GLY A 8 -1.30 13.12 -6.42
C GLY A 8 -1.03 12.32 -7.68
N ILE A 9 -1.73 12.62 -8.79
CA ILE A 9 -1.49 11.89 -10.05
C ILE A 9 -0.09 12.18 -10.61
N ALA A 10 0.41 13.40 -10.51
CA ALA A 10 1.76 13.74 -10.95
C ALA A 10 2.81 12.97 -10.14
N ALA A 11 2.68 12.91 -8.81
CA ALA A 11 3.57 12.14 -7.94
C ALA A 11 3.47 10.63 -8.24
N PHE A 12 2.26 10.10 -8.43
CA PHE A 12 2.05 8.69 -8.79
C PHE A 12 2.75 8.32 -10.10
N LEU A 13 2.55 9.12 -11.16
CA LEU A 13 3.19 8.90 -12.45
C LEU A 13 4.70 9.08 -12.36
N LEU A 14 5.20 10.03 -11.57
CA LEU A 14 6.62 10.18 -11.28
C LEU A 14 7.18 8.91 -10.60
N GLY A 15 6.46 8.33 -9.64
CA GLY A 15 6.84 7.06 -9.02
C GLY A 15 7.00 5.95 -10.05
N LEU A 16 6.03 5.77 -10.95
CA LEU A 16 6.12 4.79 -12.03
C LEU A 16 7.29 5.08 -12.98
N TYR A 17 7.49 6.33 -13.37
CA TYR A 17 8.62 6.73 -14.20
C TYR A 17 9.96 6.42 -13.53
N LEU A 18 10.10 6.75 -12.25
CA LEU A 18 11.30 6.44 -11.47
C LEU A 18 11.56 4.93 -11.38
N ALA A 19 10.52 4.10 -11.27
CA ALA A 19 10.67 2.65 -11.22
C ALA A 19 11.09 2.07 -12.57
N PHE A 20 10.32 2.33 -13.64
CA PHE A 20 10.46 1.64 -14.93
C PHE A 20 11.57 2.18 -15.79
N PHE A 21 11.91 3.47 -15.72
CA PHE A 21 12.89 4.11 -16.60
C PHE A 21 14.19 4.50 -15.90
N ILE A 22 14.12 4.90 -14.62
CA ILE A 22 15.28 5.36 -13.86
C ILE A 22 15.84 4.26 -12.94
N HIS A 23 15.02 3.23 -12.64
CA HIS A 23 15.33 2.17 -11.68
C HIS A 23 15.71 2.74 -10.30
N SER A 24 15.03 3.80 -9.90
CA SER A 24 15.31 4.54 -8.67
C SER A 24 14.60 3.94 -7.48
N LYS A 25 15.32 3.79 -6.37
CA LYS A 25 14.83 3.21 -5.12
C LYS A 25 13.89 4.11 -4.31
N ILE A 26 13.70 5.36 -4.72
CA ILE A 26 12.73 6.26 -4.08
C ILE A 26 11.35 6.24 -4.77
N TRP A 27 11.18 5.41 -5.80
CA TRP A 27 9.94 5.31 -6.56
C TRP A 27 8.72 5.06 -5.70
N PHE A 28 8.88 4.15 -4.71
CA PHE A 28 7.78 3.66 -3.89
C PHE A 28 7.12 4.77 -3.07
N SER A 29 7.94 5.66 -2.48
CA SER A 29 7.41 6.82 -1.74
C SER A 29 6.54 7.71 -2.61
N PHE A 30 6.95 8.02 -3.84
CA PHE A 30 6.14 8.81 -4.77
C PHE A 30 4.89 8.06 -5.22
N PHE A 31 5.02 6.78 -5.49
CA PHE A 31 3.92 5.91 -5.93
C PHE A 31 2.82 5.82 -4.87
N VAL A 32 3.16 5.46 -3.64
CA VAL A 32 2.15 5.26 -2.58
C VAL A 32 1.54 6.56 -2.07
N VAL A 33 2.35 7.62 -1.90
CA VAL A 33 1.84 8.94 -1.50
C VAL A 33 1.00 9.54 -2.62
N GLY A 34 1.47 9.47 -3.86
CA GLY A 34 0.75 9.97 -5.03
C GLY A 34 -0.58 9.23 -5.23
N GLY A 35 -0.57 7.91 -5.17
CA GLY A 35 -1.77 7.09 -5.30
C GLY A 35 -2.80 7.38 -4.20
N PHE A 36 -2.36 7.51 -2.94
CA PHE A 36 -3.21 7.91 -1.84
C PHE A 36 -3.84 9.30 -2.08
N LEU A 37 -3.05 10.33 -2.38
CA LEU A 37 -3.54 11.68 -2.61
C LEU A 37 -4.50 11.78 -3.80
N PHE A 38 -4.22 11.04 -4.86
CA PHE A 38 -5.07 10.97 -6.04
C PHE A 38 -6.44 10.36 -5.70
N LEU A 39 -6.47 9.20 -5.06
CA LEU A 39 -7.72 8.54 -4.68
C LEU A 39 -8.48 9.30 -3.59
N GLU A 40 -7.78 9.88 -2.59
CA GLU A 40 -8.38 10.77 -1.60
C GLU A 40 -9.11 11.94 -2.28
N SER A 41 -8.52 12.55 -3.32
CA SER A 41 -9.17 13.64 -4.07
C SER A 41 -10.45 13.20 -4.79
N ILE A 42 -10.53 11.95 -5.23
CA ILE A 42 -11.71 11.35 -5.86
C ILE A 42 -12.77 11.05 -4.81
N ASN A 43 -12.38 10.37 -3.72
CA ASN A 43 -13.30 9.93 -2.68
C ASN A 43 -13.85 11.09 -1.86
N SER A 44 -13.06 12.15 -1.65
CA SER A 44 -13.48 13.37 -0.94
C SER A 44 -14.60 14.11 -1.66
N LYS A 45 -14.61 14.16 -2.99
CA LYS A 45 -15.73 14.74 -3.75
C LYS A 45 -17.07 14.01 -3.51
N ARG A 46 -17.01 12.83 -2.90
CA ARG A 46 -18.15 11.96 -2.60
C ARG A 46 -18.47 11.90 -1.11
N GLY A 47 -17.86 12.77 -0.31
CA GLY A 47 -18.06 12.80 1.14
C GLY A 47 -17.24 11.77 1.94
N ASN A 48 -16.38 10.98 1.28
CA ASN A 48 -15.58 9.92 1.90
C ASN A 48 -14.11 10.32 2.03
N SER A 49 -13.81 11.46 2.63
CA SER A 49 -12.44 11.94 2.82
C SER A 49 -11.83 11.44 4.12
N ILE A 50 -10.62 10.87 4.04
CA ILE A 50 -9.81 10.57 5.23
C ILE A 50 -9.21 11.85 5.79
N PHE A 51 -8.75 12.76 4.93
CA PHE A 51 -8.15 14.04 5.35
C PHE A 51 -9.12 15.03 5.99
N SER A 52 -10.42 14.95 5.69
CA SER A 52 -11.41 15.83 6.30
C SER A 52 -11.48 15.68 7.83
N ASN A 53 -11.06 14.55 8.35
CA ASN A 53 -10.95 14.27 9.78
C ASN A 53 -9.50 14.01 10.17
N LYS A 54 -8.82 15.06 10.65
CA LYS A 54 -7.41 14.98 11.08
C LYS A 54 -7.14 13.88 12.10
N LYS A 55 -8.05 13.68 13.08
CA LYS A 55 -7.93 12.62 14.08
C LYS A 55 -7.98 11.24 13.43
N ARG A 56 -8.91 11.03 12.48
CA ARG A 56 -9.02 9.77 11.73
C ARG A 56 -7.77 9.49 10.91
N PHE A 57 -7.27 10.49 10.17
CA PHE A 57 -6.05 10.37 9.39
C PHE A 57 -4.86 9.97 10.27
N LEU A 58 -4.61 10.69 11.36
CA LEU A 58 -3.51 10.40 12.28
C LEU A 58 -3.65 9.02 12.93
N THR A 59 -4.86 8.64 13.35
CA THR A 59 -5.10 7.31 13.94
C THR A 59 -4.78 6.19 12.95
N LEU A 60 -5.21 6.31 11.69
CA LEU A 60 -4.90 5.33 10.64
C LEU A 60 -3.41 5.31 10.31
N PHE A 61 -2.80 6.49 10.16
CA PHE A 61 -1.37 6.61 9.88
C PHE A 61 -0.52 5.89 10.93
N PHE A 62 -0.75 6.18 12.23
CA PHE A 62 0.00 5.53 13.29
C PHE A 62 -0.33 4.04 13.43
N ALA A 63 -1.57 3.63 13.21
CA ALA A 63 -1.92 2.21 13.21
C ALA A 63 -1.19 1.44 12.10
N PHE A 64 -1.09 2.00 10.91
CA PHE A 64 -0.36 1.40 9.79
C PHE A 64 1.16 1.48 9.97
N PHE A 65 1.66 2.53 10.58
CA PHE A 65 3.07 2.63 10.99
C PHE A 65 3.46 1.51 11.96
N ILE A 66 2.64 1.27 13.01
CA ILE A 66 2.88 0.17 13.96
C ILE A 66 2.76 -1.19 13.26
N ALA A 67 1.76 -1.37 12.39
CA ALA A 67 1.64 -2.59 11.60
C ALA A 67 2.87 -2.84 10.72
N GLY A 68 3.41 -1.79 10.09
CA GLY A 68 4.65 -1.84 9.32
C GLY A 68 5.85 -2.31 10.15
N ILE A 69 6.02 -1.77 11.36
CA ILE A 69 7.08 -2.22 12.29
C ILE A 69 6.93 -3.71 12.60
N ILE A 70 5.71 -4.19 12.88
CA ILE A 70 5.45 -5.61 13.17
C ILE A 70 5.78 -6.48 11.95
N ILE A 71 5.38 -6.05 10.76
CA ILE A 71 5.66 -6.76 9.50
C ILE A 71 7.17 -6.85 9.25
N GLU A 72 7.92 -5.76 9.48
CA GLU A 72 9.37 -5.77 9.33
C GLU A 72 10.08 -6.65 10.36
N ILE A 73 9.64 -6.64 11.62
CA ILE A 73 10.19 -7.52 12.64
C ILE A 73 9.97 -8.98 12.26
N ILE A 74 8.76 -9.34 11.86
CA ILE A 74 8.42 -10.72 11.53
C ILE A 74 9.02 -11.12 10.18
N GLY A 75 8.77 -10.37 9.12
CA GLY A 75 9.13 -10.74 7.75
C GLY A 75 10.61 -10.57 7.45
N ASN A 76 11.18 -9.42 7.82
CA ASN A 76 12.57 -9.13 7.53
C ASN A 76 13.52 -9.71 8.60
N LEU A 77 13.33 -9.36 9.89
CA LEU A 77 14.29 -9.73 10.94
C LEU A 77 14.18 -11.18 11.40
N TRP A 78 12.98 -11.76 11.55
CA TRP A 78 12.83 -13.13 12.05
C TRP A 78 12.82 -14.16 10.93
N LEU A 79 12.03 -13.93 9.87
CA LEU A 79 11.85 -14.88 8.79
C LEU A 79 12.82 -14.65 7.62
N ASN A 80 13.56 -13.54 7.62
CA ASN A 80 14.51 -13.17 6.58
C ASN A 80 13.92 -13.32 5.16
N MET A 81 12.67 -12.83 4.97
CA MET A 81 11.95 -13.00 3.72
C MET A 81 12.41 -12.02 2.64
N TRP A 82 12.91 -10.84 3.04
CA TRP A 82 13.43 -9.81 2.13
C TRP A 82 14.50 -8.96 2.78
N ASP A 83 15.26 -8.28 1.95
CA ASP A 83 16.26 -7.31 2.35
C ASP A 83 16.14 -6.01 1.54
N TYR A 84 16.80 -4.96 2.03
CA TYR A 84 16.92 -3.64 1.39
C TYR A 84 18.40 -3.35 1.07
N PRO A 85 18.96 -3.89 -0.02
CA PRO A 85 20.39 -3.97 -0.25
C PRO A 85 21.07 -2.61 -0.37
N SER A 86 20.33 -1.54 -0.55
CA SER A 86 20.86 -0.20 -0.83
C SER A 86 20.53 0.85 0.22
N TYR A 87 19.86 0.49 1.29
CA TYR A 87 19.40 1.45 2.27
C TYR A 87 20.40 1.59 3.43
N LYS A 88 20.83 2.83 3.68
CA LYS A 88 21.41 3.21 4.97
C LYS A 88 20.28 3.26 6.01
N LYS A 89 20.59 2.98 7.28
CA LYS A 89 19.61 2.87 8.38
C LYS A 89 18.58 4.03 8.44
N LEU A 90 19.03 5.28 8.29
CA LEU A 90 18.13 6.44 8.32
C LEU A 90 17.19 6.47 7.11
N TYR A 91 17.71 6.10 5.94
CA TYR A 91 16.93 6.05 4.70
C TYR A 91 15.85 4.97 4.78
N TYR A 92 16.22 3.78 5.26
CA TYR A 92 15.28 2.70 5.53
C TYR A 92 14.15 3.14 6.46
N THR A 93 14.47 3.76 7.60
CA THR A 93 13.46 4.22 8.55
C THR A 93 12.50 5.23 7.91
N ALA A 94 13.02 6.21 7.17
CA ALA A 94 12.18 7.24 6.55
C ALA A 94 11.31 6.68 5.41
N HIS A 95 11.92 5.99 4.46
CA HIS A 95 11.21 5.53 3.26
C HIS A 95 10.31 4.32 3.50
N VAL A 96 10.75 3.35 4.27
CA VAL A 96 10.00 2.11 4.49
C VAL A 96 8.99 2.29 5.61
N LEU A 97 9.44 2.69 6.80
CA LEU A 97 8.57 2.70 7.99
C LEU A 97 7.67 3.92 8.05
N ILE A 98 8.19 5.14 7.81
CA ILE A 98 7.40 6.37 7.97
C ILE A 98 6.53 6.63 6.74
N ILE A 99 7.02 6.38 5.54
CA ILE A 99 6.28 6.66 4.30
C ILE A 99 5.67 5.38 3.74
N GLY A 100 6.46 4.34 3.50
CA GLY A 100 6.05 3.13 2.78
C GLY A 100 4.80 2.48 3.38
N TYR A 101 4.91 1.90 4.56
CA TYR A 101 3.80 1.17 5.18
C TYR A 101 2.56 2.01 5.45
N PRO A 102 2.65 3.22 6.07
CA PRO A 102 1.45 4.01 6.28
C PRO A 102 0.74 4.37 4.99
N PHE A 103 1.48 4.84 3.98
CA PHE A 103 0.85 5.32 2.75
C PHE A 103 0.42 4.20 1.81
N VAL A 104 1.09 3.04 1.77
CA VAL A 104 0.59 1.91 0.99
C VAL A 104 -0.72 1.37 1.57
N CYS A 105 -0.85 1.32 2.90
CA CYS A 105 -2.10 0.92 3.54
C CYS A 105 -3.21 1.97 3.37
N LEU A 106 -2.88 3.26 3.46
CA LEU A 106 -3.83 4.35 3.18
C LEU A 106 -4.27 4.34 1.71
N PHE A 107 -3.35 4.11 0.77
CA PHE A 107 -3.65 3.97 -0.65
C PHE A 107 -4.57 2.76 -0.92
N GLY A 108 -4.25 1.61 -0.34
CA GLY A 108 -5.12 0.42 -0.40
C GLY A 108 -6.49 0.67 0.20
N LEU A 109 -6.59 1.39 1.33
CA LEU A 109 -7.86 1.78 1.94
C LEU A 109 -8.68 2.69 1.01
N GLU A 110 -8.08 3.72 0.42
CA GLU A 110 -8.74 4.60 -0.54
C GLU A 110 -9.19 3.83 -1.80
N PHE A 111 -8.39 2.87 -2.26
CA PHE A 111 -8.77 2.00 -3.36
C PHE A 111 -10.00 1.15 -3.00
N LEU A 112 -10.04 0.55 -1.82
CA LEU A 112 -11.21 -0.19 -1.34
C LEU A 112 -12.45 0.70 -1.17
N ILE A 113 -12.29 1.93 -0.66
CA ILE A 113 -13.38 2.93 -0.58
C ILE A 113 -13.91 3.25 -1.98
N LEU A 114 -13.04 3.41 -2.97
CA LEU A 114 -13.46 3.63 -4.35
C LEU A 114 -14.27 2.43 -4.89
N LEU A 115 -13.84 1.20 -4.64
CA LEU A 115 -14.52 -0.02 -5.08
C LEU A 115 -15.91 -0.18 -4.45
N THR A 116 -16.15 0.32 -3.21
CA THR A 116 -17.48 0.25 -2.59
C THR A 116 -18.55 0.97 -3.41
N LYS A 117 -18.16 1.85 -4.31
CA LYS A 117 -19.08 2.54 -5.21
C LYS A 117 -19.66 1.62 -6.29
N PHE A 118 -18.86 0.66 -6.73
CA PHE A 118 -19.24 -0.22 -7.85
C PHE A 118 -19.89 -1.51 -7.35
N PHE A 119 -19.55 -1.91 -6.12
CA PHE A 119 -19.94 -3.20 -5.57
C PHE A 119 -20.68 -3.01 -4.24
N HIS A 120 -22.01 -3.15 -4.28
CA HIS A 120 -22.88 -2.93 -3.11
C HIS A 120 -23.27 -4.23 -2.39
N SER A 121 -23.15 -5.38 -3.06
CA SER A 121 -23.52 -6.68 -2.50
C SER A 121 -22.46 -7.19 -1.52
N LYS A 122 -22.87 -7.55 -0.28
CA LYS A 122 -21.98 -8.19 0.69
C LYS A 122 -21.35 -9.47 0.14
N LYS A 123 -22.11 -10.26 -0.63
CA LYS A 123 -21.63 -11.51 -1.25
C LYS A 123 -20.53 -11.24 -2.28
N ALA A 124 -20.66 -10.17 -3.09
CA ALA A 124 -19.64 -9.79 -4.06
C ALA A 124 -18.30 -9.46 -3.38
N TRP A 125 -18.31 -8.90 -2.17
CA TRP A 125 -17.09 -8.54 -1.45
C TRP A 125 -16.23 -9.75 -1.04
N PHE A 126 -16.79 -10.94 -0.88
CA PHE A 126 -15.99 -12.15 -0.65
C PHE A 126 -15.08 -12.52 -1.83
N ILE A 127 -15.44 -12.09 -3.04
CA ILE A 127 -14.63 -12.32 -4.25
C ILE A 127 -13.80 -11.08 -4.58
N ILE A 128 -14.41 -9.90 -4.52
CA ILE A 128 -13.78 -8.64 -4.95
C ILE A 128 -12.63 -8.24 -4.03
N LEU A 129 -12.76 -8.42 -2.73
CA LEU A 129 -11.72 -8.05 -1.79
C LEU A 129 -10.43 -8.85 -1.98
N PRO A 130 -10.45 -10.20 -2.04
CA PRO A 130 -9.25 -10.97 -2.35
C PRO A 130 -8.65 -10.61 -3.71
N LEU A 131 -9.50 -10.48 -4.74
CA LEU A 131 -9.03 -10.12 -6.08
C LEU A 131 -8.37 -8.73 -6.10
N ALA A 132 -9.00 -7.74 -5.48
CA ALA A 132 -8.46 -6.40 -5.36
C ALA A 132 -7.12 -6.38 -4.59
N ALA A 133 -7.01 -7.17 -3.52
CA ALA A 133 -5.78 -7.28 -2.75
C ALA A 133 -4.64 -7.90 -3.57
N ILE A 134 -4.91 -8.97 -4.30
CA ILE A 134 -3.92 -9.62 -5.16
C ILE A 134 -3.48 -8.68 -6.29
N ILE A 135 -4.42 -8.01 -6.96
CA ILE A 135 -4.11 -7.05 -8.04
C ILE A 135 -3.29 -5.89 -7.49
N PHE A 136 -3.68 -5.32 -6.35
CA PHE A 136 -2.97 -4.21 -5.73
C PHE A 136 -1.56 -4.62 -5.31
N GLY A 137 -1.40 -5.77 -4.67
CA GLY A 137 -0.11 -6.34 -4.31
C GLY A 137 0.75 -6.64 -5.55
N PHE A 138 0.17 -7.27 -6.56
CA PHE A 138 0.87 -7.56 -7.81
C PHE A 138 1.41 -6.29 -8.48
N ILE A 139 0.64 -5.21 -8.56
CA ILE A 139 1.10 -3.95 -9.14
C ILE A 139 2.30 -3.39 -8.35
N ASN A 140 2.24 -3.43 -7.01
CA ASN A 140 3.35 -2.97 -6.17
C ASN A 140 4.61 -3.80 -6.38
N GLU A 141 4.48 -5.13 -6.31
CA GLU A 141 5.61 -6.04 -6.41
C GLU A 141 6.22 -6.08 -7.81
N TYR A 142 5.36 -6.12 -8.84
CA TYR A 142 5.83 -6.09 -10.23
C TYR A 142 6.61 -4.82 -10.54
N THR A 143 6.15 -3.67 -10.05
CA THR A 143 6.88 -2.41 -10.19
C THR A 143 8.24 -2.47 -9.47
N ASN A 144 8.32 -3.11 -8.30
CA ASN A 144 9.58 -3.29 -7.60
C ASN A 144 10.58 -4.18 -8.35
N THR A 145 10.13 -5.13 -9.17
CA THR A 145 11.06 -5.97 -9.97
C THR A 145 11.93 -5.15 -10.94
N TYR A 146 11.52 -3.93 -11.29
CA TYR A 146 12.31 -2.99 -12.10
C TYR A 146 13.16 -2.05 -11.25
N ALA A 147 12.66 -1.63 -10.09
CA ALA A 147 13.35 -0.64 -9.25
C ALA A 147 14.36 -1.27 -8.28
N TYR A 148 14.15 -2.52 -7.90
CA TYR A 148 15.01 -3.26 -6.97
C TYR A 148 15.20 -2.54 -5.63
N GLU A 149 14.14 -1.92 -5.12
CA GLU A 149 14.17 -1.24 -3.81
C GLU A 149 14.33 -2.25 -2.67
N TRP A 150 13.56 -3.35 -2.75
CA TRP A 150 13.72 -4.53 -1.91
C TRP A 150 13.89 -5.79 -2.75
N LYS A 151 14.56 -6.78 -2.18
CA LYS A 151 14.84 -8.06 -2.81
C LYS A 151 14.35 -9.18 -1.91
N TYR A 152 13.65 -10.14 -2.49
CA TYR A 152 13.22 -11.33 -1.77
C TYR A 152 14.32 -12.37 -1.70
N ASN A 153 14.46 -13.02 -0.53
CA ASN A 153 15.22 -14.25 -0.39
C ASN A 153 14.42 -15.43 -0.95
N PRO A 154 15.04 -16.58 -1.22
CA PRO A 154 14.30 -17.75 -1.69
C PRO A 154 13.14 -18.10 -0.75
N LEU A 155 11.91 -18.06 -1.25
CA LEU A 155 10.69 -18.32 -0.49
C LEU A 155 9.97 -19.56 -1.03
N PRO A 156 9.18 -20.27 -0.18
CA PRO A 156 8.39 -21.41 -0.63
C PRO A 156 7.32 -21.02 -1.64
N LEU A 157 6.78 -22.01 -2.38
CA LEU A 157 5.75 -21.92 -3.40
C LEU A 157 6.21 -21.32 -4.75
N GLY A 158 7.52 -21.00 -4.89
CA GLY A 158 8.06 -20.46 -6.13
C GLY A 158 7.66 -19.01 -6.43
N GLU A 159 7.86 -18.60 -7.69
CA GLU A 159 7.68 -17.22 -8.14
C GLU A 159 6.78 -17.15 -9.37
N PHE A 160 6.04 -16.05 -9.48
CA PHE A 160 5.30 -15.66 -10.67
C PHE A 160 5.78 -14.28 -11.14
N LEU A 161 6.36 -14.22 -12.32
CA LEU A 161 6.98 -13.00 -12.91
C LEU A 161 8.00 -12.34 -11.96
N GLY A 162 8.83 -13.14 -11.27
CA GLY A 162 9.84 -12.65 -10.34
C GLY A 162 9.29 -12.21 -8.99
N ILE A 163 8.01 -12.49 -8.71
CA ILE A 163 7.36 -12.17 -7.44
C ILE A 163 7.09 -13.48 -6.70
N PRO A 164 7.59 -13.68 -5.46
CA PRO A 164 7.26 -14.86 -4.70
C PRO A 164 5.75 -14.97 -4.44
N ILE A 165 5.17 -16.12 -4.73
CA ILE A 165 3.72 -16.34 -4.64
C ILE A 165 3.23 -16.09 -3.21
N ILE A 166 4.00 -16.46 -2.19
CA ILE A 166 3.64 -16.23 -0.79
C ILE A 166 3.47 -14.74 -0.47
N ILE A 167 4.22 -13.86 -1.14
CA ILE A 167 4.11 -12.40 -0.95
C ILE A 167 2.75 -11.88 -1.43
N LEU A 168 2.22 -12.41 -2.53
CA LEU A 168 0.88 -12.07 -3.00
C LEU A 168 -0.21 -12.47 -1.99
N PHE A 169 -0.03 -13.59 -1.28
CA PHE A 169 -0.92 -13.97 -0.17
C PHE A 169 -0.77 -13.05 1.05
N LEU A 170 0.44 -12.55 1.35
CA LEU A 170 0.64 -11.58 2.43
C LEU A 170 -0.04 -10.24 2.12
N TRP A 171 -0.07 -9.81 0.85
CA TRP A 171 -0.86 -8.66 0.43
C TRP A 171 -2.36 -8.85 0.68
N LEU A 172 -2.87 -10.06 0.44
CA LEU A 172 -4.24 -10.40 0.79
C LEU A 172 -4.49 -10.21 2.29
N LEU A 173 -3.62 -10.72 3.16
CA LEU A 173 -3.74 -10.54 4.60
C LEU A 173 -3.65 -9.06 5.01
N LEU A 174 -2.70 -8.31 4.44
CA LEU A 174 -2.53 -6.89 4.74
C LEU A 174 -3.79 -6.08 4.42
N LEU A 175 -4.40 -6.27 3.26
CA LEU A 175 -5.61 -5.56 2.87
C LEU A 175 -6.89 -6.08 3.56
N LEU A 176 -6.92 -7.35 4.00
CA LEU A 176 -8.02 -7.88 4.82
C LEU A 176 -8.09 -7.27 6.21
N ILE A 177 -6.95 -6.87 6.79
CA ILE A 177 -6.91 -6.19 8.11
C ILE A 177 -7.68 -4.86 8.06
N ILE A 178 -7.69 -4.16 6.93
CA ILE A 178 -8.36 -2.87 6.74
C ILE A 178 -9.89 -2.97 6.90
N PRO A 179 -10.59 -3.89 6.19
CA PRO A 179 -12.04 -4.07 6.34
C PRO A 179 -12.48 -4.64 7.69
N ILE A 180 -11.67 -5.50 8.32
CA ILE A 180 -11.98 -6.06 9.64
C ILE A 180 -12.17 -4.95 10.66
N LYS A 181 -11.35 -3.89 10.62
CA LYS A 181 -11.53 -2.71 11.47
C LYS A 181 -12.88 -2.00 11.26
N LYS A 182 -13.41 -1.97 10.04
CA LYS A 182 -14.74 -1.40 9.74
C LYS A 182 -15.84 -2.14 10.50
N PHE A 183 -15.75 -3.47 10.56
CA PHE A 183 -16.73 -4.31 11.26
C PHE A 183 -16.53 -4.33 12.77
N ILE A 184 -15.28 -4.29 13.26
CA ILE A 184 -14.97 -4.45 14.68
C ILE A 184 -15.05 -3.13 15.45
N PHE A 185 -14.60 -2.02 14.88
CA PHE A 185 -14.42 -0.76 15.61
C PHE A 185 -15.39 0.36 15.25
N GLY A 186 -16.30 0.17 14.31
CA GLY A 186 -17.27 1.21 13.92
C GLY A 186 -16.64 2.52 13.41
N LEU A 187 -15.36 2.53 13.07
CA LEU A 187 -14.55 3.70 12.74
C LEU A 187 -14.95 4.42 11.44
N TYR A 188 -16.05 3.98 10.81
CA TYR A 188 -16.48 4.46 9.49
C TYR A 188 -17.91 5.03 9.47
N ARG A 189 -18.44 5.41 10.63
CA ARG A 189 -19.66 6.23 10.69
C ARG A 189 -19.32 7.70 10.75
#